data_0e7cd44eb662cfebcde4481cc6d07c44
#
_entry.id   0e7cd44eb662cfebcde4481cc6d07c44
#
_cell.length_a   1.000
_cell.length_b   1.000
_cell.length_c   1.000
_cell.angle_alpha   90.00
_cell.angle_beta   90.00
_cell.angle_gamma   90.00
#
_symmetry.space_group_name_H-M   'P 1'
#
loop_
_entity.id
_entity.type
_entity.pdbx_description
1 polymer ?
#
loop_
_entity_poly.entity_id
_entity_poly.type
_entity_poly.pdbx_seq_one_letter_code
_entity_poly.pdbx_strand_id
1 'polypeptide(L)'
;MNAPLRVGFIGLGNMGAPMAQRLLAWPGGLTVCDTRPEAVRPFAEAGAAVADSVAGVAEEADVVCVAVLDDAQVRAVVTELSSAAAPGTVIAVHSTIADRTAEELAVTCAERGLELLDAPISGGAPGAKLGRLAVMVGGSAAAFERVREPFGCFADLVVHAGEVGSGTRMKLARNLLHFVAFTAATEAQRLAEAAGLDITTLGKIVRHSDAVTGGPGAIMLRDRTAPIEPDDFWLSILRHVRDLGEKDLGLALELGDRLDLDLPLARVALERLGPGLGVGAGDKTLERHNS
;
A
#
# COMPACT_ATOMS: atom_id res chain seq x y z
N MET A 1 -26.81 17.93 12.45
CA MET A 1 -25.88 17.21 11.54
C MET A 1 -25.15 18.27 10.75
N ASN A 2 -23.81 18.27 10.74
CA ASN A 2 -23.05 19.18 9.91
C ASN A 2 -23.30 18.85 8.43
N ALA A 3 -23.20 19.84 7.55
CA ALA A 3 -23.28 19.62 6.11
C ALA A 3 -22.15 18.67 5.67
N PRO A 4 -22.39 17.79 4.67
CA PRO A 4 -21.33 16.92 4.15
C PRO A 4 -20.19 17.76 3.56
N LEU A 5 -18.94 17.30 3.73
CA LEU A 5 -17.74 17.99 3.25
C LEU A 5 -17.73 18.02 1.72
N ARG A 6 -17.37 19.16 1.14
CA ARG A 6 -17.11 19.29 -0.31
C ARG A 6 -15.76 18.65 -0.62
N VAL A 7 -15.70 17.77 -1.61
CA VAL A 7 -14.48 17.05 -1.98
C VAL A 7 -13.91 17.55 -3.30
N GLY A 8 -12.65 17.97 -3.29
CA GLY A 8 -11.86 18.22 -4.47
C GLY A 8 -11.00 16.99 -4.83
N PHE A 9 -10.76 16.75 -6.11
CA PHE A 9 -9.89 15.68 -6.58
C PHE A 9 -8.97 16.15 -7.70
N ILE A 10 -7.67 16.10 -7.48
CA ILE A 10 -6.63 16.55 -8.41
C ILE A 10 -5.81 15.34 -8.88
N GLY A 11 -5.73 15.17 -10.20
CA GLY A 11 -5.05 14.06 -10.85
C GLY A 11 -5.99 12.89 -11.13
N LEU A 12 -6.45 12.79 -12.37
CA LEU A 12 -7.38 11.77 -12.87
C LEU A 12 -6.67 10.72 -13.74
N GLY A 13 -5.50 10.29 -13.26
CA GLY A 13 -4.72 9.22 -13.88
C GLY A 13 -5.31 7.84 -13.60
N ASN A 14 -4.46 6.81 -13.79
CA ASN A 14 -4.84 5.39 -13.66
C ASN A 14 -5.42 5.03 -12.28
N MET A 15 -5.00 5.73 -11.22
CA MET A 15 -5.51 5.55 -9.87
C MET A 15 -6.57 6.59 -9.49
N GLY A 16 -6.33 7.87 -9.82
CA GLY A 16 -7.21 8.94 -9.40
C GLY A 16 -8.58 8.89 -10.05
N ALA A 17 -8.67 8.60 -11.35
CA ALA A 17 -9.97 8.54 -12.04
C ALA A 17 -10.93 7.50 -11.43
N PRO A 18 -10.57 6.24 -11.19
CA PRO A 18 -11.48 5.29 -10.57
C PRO A 18 -11.80 5.62 -9.10
N MET A 19 -10.91 6.29 -8.35
CA MET A 19 -11.23 6.80 -7.01
C MET A 19 -12.24 7.94 -7.07
N ALA A 20 -12.01 8.94 -7.91
CA ALA A 20 -12.92 10.08 -8.09
C ALA A 20 -14.30 9.64 -8.60
N GLN A 21 -14.37 8.62 -9.48
CA GLN A 21 -15.65 8.05 -9.92
C GLN A 21 -16.51 7.52 -8.77
N ARG A 22 -15.89 6.98 -7.71
CA ARG A 22 -16.61 6.51 -6.52
C ARG A 22 -17.19 7.67 -5.69
N LEU A 23 -16.66 8.87 -5.84
CA LEU A 23 -17.09 10.08 -5.15
C LEU A 23 -18.20 10.84 -5.89
N LEU A 24 -18.58 10.46 -7.12
CA LEU A 24 -19.65 11.13 -7.87
C LEU A 24 -21.00 11.18 -7.13
N ALA A 25 -21.29 10.15 -6.31
CA ALA A 25 -22.49 10.08 -5.48
C ALA A 25 -22.31 10.67 -4.07
N TRP A 26 -21.15 11.25 -3.77
CA TRP A 26 -20.89 11.85 -2.47
C TRP A 26 -21.80 13.06 -2.24
N PRO A 27 -22.55 13.12 -1.10
CA PRO A 27 -23.58 14.15 -0.93
C PRO A 27 -23.04 15.58 -0.81
N GLY A 28 -21.76 15.76 -0.48
CA GLY A 28 -21.09 17.07 -0.44
C GLY A 28 -20.65 17.60 -1.81
N GLY A 29 -20.79 16.79 -2.86
CA GLY A 29 -20.35 17.12 -4.20
C GLY A 29 -18.88 16.82 -4.46
N LEU A 30 -18.50 16.83 -5.73
CA LEU A 30 -17.16 16.56 -6.22
C LEU A 30 -16.73 17.64 -7.21
N THR A 31 -15.58 18.25 -6.98
CA THR A 31 -14.89 19.13 -7.92
C THR A 31 -13.61 18.47 -8.40
N VAL A 32 -13.40 18.32 -9.71
CA VAL A 32 -12.22 17.63 -10.26
C VAL A 32 -11.33 18.57 -11.05
N CYS A 33 -10.02 18.27 -11.08
CA CYS A 33 -9.03 18.96 -11.91
C CYS A 33 -7.97 17.95 -12.41
N ASP A 34 -7.62 18.05 -13.68
CA ASP A 34 -6.49 17.38 -14.32
C ASP A 34 -5.94 18.27 -15.42
N THR A 35 -4.66 18.21 -15.69
CA THR A 35 -4.00 18.96 -16.77
C THR A 35 -4.46 18.52 -18.18
N ARG A 36 -5.08 17.35 -18.29
CA ARG A 36 -5.58 16.77 -19.54
C ARG A 36 -7.11 16.96 -19.66
N PRO A 37 -7.60 17.76 -20.60
CA PRO A 37 -9.04 18.01 -20.77
C PRO A 37 -9.87 16.74 -21.00
N GLU A 38 -9.29 15.72 -21.66
CA GLU A 38 -9.97 14.45 -21.89
C GLU A 38 -10.19 13.64 -20.60
N ALA A 39 -9.38 13.87 -19.56
CA ALA A 39 -9.52 13.17 -18.27
C ALA A 39 -10.69 13.73 -17.44
N VAL A 40 -10.99 15.01 -17.53
CA VAL A 40 -12.08 15.67 -16.77
C VAL A 40 -13.45 15.50 -17.42
N ARG A 41 -13.51 15.36 -18.76
CA ARG A 41 -14.76 15.29 -19.50
C ARG A 41 -15.76 14.25 -18.99
N PRO A 42 -15.39 12.99 -18.70
CA PRO A 42 -16.34 11.99 -18.17
C PRO A 42 -16.94 12.39 -16.82
N PHE A 43 -16.24 13.17 -16.01
CA PHE A 43 -16.71 13.67 -14.72
C PHE A 43 -17.70 14.82 -14.89
N ALA A 44 -17.42 15.75 -15.82
CA ALA A 44 -18.37 16.81 -16.20
C ALA A 44 -19.69 16.22 -16.70
N GLU A 45 -19.62 15.23 -17.60
CA GLU A 45 -20.80 14.53 -18.15
C GLU A 45 -21.57 13.77 -17.04
N ALA A 46 -20.88 13.32 -15.97
CA ALA A 46 -21.49 12.67 -14.81
C ALA A 46 -21.99 13.65 -13.73
N GLY A 47 -21.86 14.97 -13.94
CA GLY A 47 -22.38 16.01 -13.06
C GLY A 47 -21.42 16.49 -11.96
N ALA A 48 -20.15 16.14 -12.00
CA ALA A 48 -19.13 16.74 -11.15
C ALA A 48 -18.80 18.16 -11.63
N ALA A 49 -18.43 19.04 -10.70
CA ALA A 49 -17.83 20.33 -11.06
C ALA A 49 -16.41 20.12 -11.60
N VAL A 50 -16.02 20.93 -12.59
CA VAL A 50 -14.67 20.93 -13.16
C VAL A 50 -14.03 22.28 -12.88
N ALA A 51 -12.86 22.26 -12.21
CA ALA A 51 -12.05 23.44 -12.02
C ALA A 51 -10.95 23.52 -13.09
N ASP A 52 -10.69 24.73 -13.58
CA ASP A 52 -9.66 25.00 -14.60
C ASP A 52 -8.24 25.05 -14.01
N SER A 53 -8.11 25.05 -12.67
CA SER A 53 -6.85 25.12 -11.94
C SER A 53 -6.92 24.41 -10.60
N VAL A 54 -5.75 24.13 -10.02
CA VAL A 54 -5.59 23.63 -8.64
C VAL A 54 -6.18 24.63 -7.63
N ALA A 55 -5.96 25.93 -7.85
CA ALA A 55 -6.52 26.98 -7.02
C ALA A 55 -8.06 26.98 -7.02
N GLY A 56 -8.69 26.78 -8.19
CA GLY A 56 -10.13 26.67 -8.29
C GLY A 56 -10.72 25.48 -7.52
N VAL A 57 -10.00 24.37 -7.43
CA VAL A 57 -10.40 23.25 -6.54
C VAL A 57 -10.31 23.66 -5.08
N ALA A 58 -9.24 24.39 -4.70
CA ALA A 58 -9.00 24.81 -3.33
C ALA A 58 -10.10 25.74 -2.78
N GLU A 59 -10.64 26.62 -3.61
CA GLU A 59 -11.70 27.56 -3.24
C GLU A 59 -13.04 26.85 -2.96
N GLU A 60 -13.27 25.70 -3.59
CA GLU A 60 -14.55 25.00 -3.55
C GLU A 60 -14.57 23.80 -2.59
N ALA A 61 -13.41 23.34 -2.05
CA ALA A 61 -13.33 22.08 -1.34
C ALA A 61 -12.94 22.24 0.14
N ASP A 62 -13.54 21.41 0.99
CA ASP A 62 -13.17 21.26 2.40
C ASP A 62 -12.11 20.15 2.59
N VAL A 63 -12.05 19.20 1.64
CA VAL A 63 -11.07 18.12 1.54
C VAL A 63 -10.59 18.01 0.11
N VAL A 64 -9.28 18.06 -0.12
CA VAL A 64 -8.69 17.91 -1.47
C VAL A 64 -7.85 16.65 -1.54
N CYS A 65 -8.26 15.71 -2.39
CA CYS A 65 -7.51 14.50 -2.72
C CYS A 65 -6.50 14.79 -3.84
N VAL A 66 -5.23 14.45 -3.64
CA VAL A 66 -4.16 14.65 -4.62
C VAL A 66 -3.60 13.29 -5.03
N ALA A 67 -3.75 12.93 -6.31
CA ALA A 67 -3.30 11.64 -6.87
C ALA A 67 -2.50 11.86 -8.17
N VAL A 68 -1.33 12.47 -8.04
CA VAL A 68 -0.39 12.78 -9.13
C VAL A 68 0.80 11.81 -9.13
N LEU A 69 1.74 11.96 -10.08
CA LEU A 69 2.71 10.90 -10.39
C LEU A 69 3.84 10.77 -9.36
N ASP A 70 4.44 11.90 -8.94
CA ASP A 70 5.70 11.92 -8.18
C ASP A 70 5.77 13.06 -7.15
N ASP A 71 6.86 13.09 -6.39
CA ASP A 71 7.15 14.10 -5.37
C ASP A 71 7.15 15.53 -5.93
N ALA A 72 7.70 15.74 -7.13
CA ALA A 72 7.78 17.08 -7.74
C ALA A 72 6.38 17.61 -8.05
N GLN A 73 5.51 16.79 -8.61
CA GLN A 73 4.12 17.14 -8.89
C GLN A 73 3.33 17.35 -7.60
N VAL A 74 3.52 16.50 -6.58
CA VAL A 74 2.88 16.69 -5.28
C VAL A 74 3.29 18.03 -4.66
N ARG A 75 4.59 18.36 -4.64
CA ARG A 75 5.08 19.64 -4.14
C ARG A 75 4.45 20.84 -4.86
N ALA A 76 4.39 20.80 -6.19
CA ALA A 76 3.79 21.86 -6.99
C ALA A 76 2.31 22.05 -6.66
N VAL A 77 1.54 20.96 -6.67
CA VAL A 77 0.09 20.99 -6.40
C VAL A 77 -0.19 21.44 -4.96
N VAL A 78 0.50 20.90 -3.96
CA VAL A 78 0.28 21.28 -2.56
C VAL A 78 0.69 22.73 -2.29
N THR A 79 1.75 23.22 -2.93
CA THR A 79 2.14 24.64 -2.83
C THR A 79 1.07 25.56 -3.40
N GLU A 80 0.50 25.25 -4.54
CA GLU A 80 -0.59 26.01 -5.15
C GLU A 80 -1.87 25.95 -4.29
N LEU A 81 -2.26 24.73 -3.82
CA LEU A 81 -3.39 24.54 -2.90
C LEU A 81 -3.22 25.37 -1.62
N SER A 82 -2.03 25.33 -1.02
CA SER A 82 -1.76 26.05 0.23
C SER A 82 -1.84 27.57 0.10
N SER A 83 -1.77 28.10 -1.13
CA SER A 83 -1.90 29.51 -1.40
C SER A 83 -3.35 29.99 -1.60
N ALA A 84 -4.26 29.09 -1.95
CA ALA A 84 -5.64 29.38 -2.32
C ALA A 84 -6.69 28.80 -1.35
N ALA A 85 -6.35 27.71 -0.64
CA ALA A 85 -7.31 27.03 0.24
C ALA A 85 -7.63 27.85 1.49
N ALA A 86 -8.87 27.74 1.94
CA ALA A 86 -9.32 28.35 3.19
C ALA A 86 -8.69 27.63 4.42
N PRO A 87 -8.39 28.34 5.51
CA PRO A 87 -7.96 27.72 6.75
C PRO A 87 -8.94 26.61 7.19
N GLY A 88 -8.37 25.50 7.65
CA GLY A 88 -9.13 24.29 8.00
C GLY A 88 -9.37 23.33 6.85
N THR A 89 -8.98 23.63 5.61
CA THR A 89 -9.02 22.65 4.51
C THR A 89 -8.04 21.51 4.78
N VAL A 90 -8.46 20.28 4.47
CA VAL A 90 -7.62 19.07 4.55
C VAL A 90 -7.09 18.73 3.17
N ILE A 91 -5.78 18.61 3.03
CA ILE A 91 -5.11 18.17 1.80
C ILE A 91 -4.63 16.73 2.02
N ALA A 92 -5.16 15.77 1.26
CA ALA A 92 -4.82 14.36 1.37
C ALA A 92 -4.03 13.89 0.14
N VAL A 93 -2.77 13.51 0.35
CA VAL A 93 -1.84 13.06 -0.69
C VAL A 93 -1.94 11.54 -0.81
N HIS A 94 -2.55 11.05 -1.90
CA HIS A 94 -2.67 9.61 -2.20
C HIS A 94 -1.49 9.06 -3.00
N SER A 95 -0.67 9.93 -3.57
CA SER A 95 0.56 9.55 -4.25
C SER A 95 1.55 8.89 -3.30
N THR A 96 2.31 7.91 -3.79
CA THR A 96 3.44 7.36 -3.02
C THR A 96 4.64 8.28 -3.21
N ILE A 97 5.01 9.01 -2.17
CA ILE A 97 6.11 9.98 -2.12
C ILE A 97 7.12 9.59 -1.04
N ALA A 98 8.22 10.35 -0.90
CA ALA A 98 9.09 10.21 0.26
C ALA A 98 8.37 10.70 1.53
N ASP A 99 8.57 10.03 2.65
CA ASP A 99 7.95 10.41 3.94
C ASP A 99 8.37 11.82 4.37
N ARG A 100 9.63 12.21 4.12
CA ARG A 100 10.13 13.55 4.36
C ARG A 100 9.41 14.62 3.54
N THR A 101 9.01 14.30 2.31
CA THR A 101 8.22 15.23 1.48
C THR A 101 6.87 15.52 2.14
N ALA A 102 6.20 14.50 2.69
CA ALA A 102 4.97 14.71 3.42
C ALA A 102 5.17 15.57 4.67
N GLU A 103 6.22 15.32 5.45
CA GLU A 103 6.56 16.10 6.66
C GLU A 103 6.85 17.57 6.34
N GLU A 104 7.66 17.85 5.33
CA GLU A 104 7.99 19.21 4.88
C GLU A 104 6.75 19.98 4.40
N LEU A 105 5.90 19.33 3.60
CA LEU A 105 4.67 19.94 3.10
C LEU A 105 3.64 20.17 4.23
N ALA A 106 3.60 19.31 5.23
CA ALA A 106 2.73 19.49 6.39
C ALA A 106 3.09 20.75 7.18
N VAL A 107 4.39 21.05 7.35
CA VAL A 107 4.83 22.30 7.98
C VAL A 107 4.34 23.52 7.19
N THR A 108 4.51 23.50 5.87
CA THR A 108 4.05 24.58 4.99
C THR A 108 2.54 24.78 5.03
N CYS A 109 1.78 23.68 5.09
CA CYS A 109 0.32 23.72 5.22
C CYS A 109 -0.11 24.29 6.56
N ALA A 110 0.52 23.85 7.66
CA ALA A 110 0.20 24.31 9.02
C ALA A 110 0.40 25.82 9.22
N GLU A 111 1.44 26.43 8.60
CA GLU A 111 1.67 27.87 8.58
C GLU A 111 0.50 28.69 8.02
N ARG A 112 -0.35 28.03 7.25
CA ARG A 112 -1.55 28.61 6.62
C ARG A 112 -2.86 28.10 7.23
N GLY A 113 -2.78 27.36 8.35
CA GLY A 113 -3.94 26.79 9.03
C GLY A 113 -4.60 25.65 8.27
N LEU A 114 -3.86 24.95 7.39
CA LEU A 114 -4.30 23.79 6.65
C LEU A 114 -3.81 22.50 7.29
N GLU A 115 -4.53 21.42 7.09
CA GLU A 115 -4.16 20.07 7.54
C GLU A 115 -3.65 19.26 6.34
N LEU A 116 -2.46 18.67 6.44
CA LEU A 116 -1.97 17.72 5.43
C LEU A 116 -2.02 16.30 5.97
N LEU A 117 -2.56 15.40 5.15
CA LEU A 117 -2.54 13.95 5.36
C LEU A 117 -1.71 13.29 4.25
N ASP A 118 -0.76 12.45 4.61
CA ASP A 118 -0.21 11.47 3.67
C ASP A 118 -1.08 10.21 3.72
N ALA A 119 -1.80 9.97 2.65
CA ALA A 119 -2.86 8.96 2.58
C ALA A 119 -2.68 7.99 1.40
N PRO A 120 -1.47 7.37 1.25
CA PRO A 120 -1.23 6.45 0.15
C PRO A 120 -2.18 5.25 0.19
N ILE A 121 -2.37 4.66 -0.99
CA ILE A 121 -3.37 3.64 -1.26
C ILE A 121 -2.75 2.30 -1.65
N SER A 122 -3.48 1.22 -1.42
CA SER A 122 -3.14 -0.13 -1.86
C SER A 122 -4.36 -0.87 -2.39
N GLY A 123 -4.19 -1.69 -3.46
CA GLY A 123 -5.26 -2.44 -4.12
C GLY A 123 -5.30 -2.24 -5.64
N GLY A 124 -4.51 -1.28 -6.17
CA GLY A 124 -4.42 -1.01 -7.61
C GLY A 124 -5.72 -0.50 -8.22
N ALA A 125 -5.71 -0.25 -9.54
CA ALA A 125 -6.88 0.22 -10.25
C ALA A 125 -8.12 -0.70 -10.14
N PRO A 126 -7.99 -2.04 -10.12
CA PRO A 126 -9.13 -2.92 -9.85
C PRO A 126 -9.77 -2.67 -8.47
N GLY A 127 -8.95 -2.53 -7.41
CA GLY A 127 -9.44 -2.20 -6.08
C GLY A 127 -10.15 -0.86 -6.03
N ALA A 128 -9.59 0.18 -6.69
CA ALA A 128 -10.20 1.50 -6.78
C ALA A 128 -11.59 1.45 -7.45
N LYS A 129 -11.72 0.76 -8.59
CA LYS A 129 -12.99 0.58 -9.30
C LYS A 129 -14.05 -0.10 -8.44
N LEU A 130 -13.66 -1.05 -7.61
CA LEU A 130 -14.57 -1.79 -6.73
C LEU A 130 -14.87 -1.07 -5.41
N GLY A 131 -14.18 0.03 -5.10
CA GLY A 131 -14.26 0.69 -3.78
C GLY A 131 -13.59 -0.13 -2.67
N ARG A 132 -12.57 -0.93 -2.99
CA ARG A 132 -11.91 -1.89 -2.10
C ARG A 132 -10.43 -1.59 -1.90
N LEU A 133 -10.07 -0.32 -1.92
CA LEU A 133 -8.71 0.08 -1.56
C LEU A 133 -8.47 -0.04 -0.05
N ALA A 134 -7.21 -0.20 0.32
CA ALA A 134 -6.72 0.15 1.64
C ALA A 134 -6.08 1.54 1.57
N VAL A 135 -6.45 2.44 2.48
CA VAL A 135 -5.86 3.77 2.64
C VAL A 135 -5.15 3.84 3.98
N MET A 136 -3.86 4.17 3.96
CA MET A 136 -3.02 4.31 5.14
C MET A 136 -2.82 5.79 5.42
N VAL A 137 -3.47 6.33 6.43
CA VAL A 137 -3.51 7.78 6.68
C VAL A 137 -2.54 8.16 7.80
N GLY A 138 -1.56 9.00 7.47
CA GLY A 138 -0.72 9.72 8.43
C GLY A 138 -1.19 11.17 8.58
N GLY A 139 -1.25 11.66 9.81
CA GLY A 139 -1.67 13.01 10.14
C GLY A 139 -2.42 13.12 11.44
N SER A 140 -3.02 14.28 11.74
CA SER A 140 -3.79 14.47 12.97
C SER A 140 -5.01 13.57 13.04
N ALA A 141 -5.36 13.07 14.24
CA ALA A 141 -6.56 12.27 14.44
C ALA A 141 -7.84 13.03 14.04
N ALA A 142 -7.85 14.34 14.24
CA ALA A 142 -8.99 15.19 13.89
C ALA A 142 -9.19 15.26 12.36
N ALA A 143 -8.12 15.45 11.59
CA ALA A 143 -8.18 15.45 10.13
C ALA A 143 -8.52 14.05 9.58
N PHE A 144 -7.97 12.98 10.20
CA PHE A 144 -8.32 11.60 9.85
C PHE A 144 -9.83 11.34 9.97
N GLU A 145 -10.46 11.71 11.10
CA GLU A 145 -11.90 11.49 11.28
C GLU A 145 -12.75 12.25 10.25
N ARG A 146 -12.31 13.41 9.79
CA ARG A 146 -13.01 14.17 8.75
C ARG A 146 -13.00 13.48 7.38
N VAL A 147 -11.91 12.79 7.03
CA VAL A 147 -11.76 12.15 5.71
C VAL A 147 -12.24 10.70 5.70
N ARG A 148 -12.47 10.06 6.85
CA ARG A 148 -12.82 8.66 6.95
C ARG A 148 -14.07 8.28 6.16
N GLU A 149 -15.10 9.12 6.21
CA GLU A 149 -16.37 8.86 5.52
C GLU A 149 -16.23 9.03 3.99
N PRO A 150 -15.72 10.17 3.43
CA PRO A 150 -15.51 10.27 1.99
C PRO A 150 -14.52 9.23 1.44
N PHE A 151 -13.49 8.85 2.19
CA PHE A 151 -12.55 7.79 1.75
C PHE A 151 -13.22 6.42 1.70
N GLY A 152 -14.23 6.16 2.54
CA GLY A 152 -15.07 4.96 2.47
C GLY A 152 -15.79 4.76 1.14
N CYS A 153 -15.92 5.79 0.29
CA CYS A 153 -16.48 5.65 -1.05
C CYS A 153 -15.59 4.81 -1.98
N PHE A 154 -14.27 4.89 -1.84
CA PHE A 154 -13.32 4.19 -2.71
C PHE A 154 -12.44 3.15 -1.98
N ALA A 155 -12.63 2.97 -0.67
CA ALA A 155 -11.84 2.06 0.16
C ALA A 155 -12.74 1.32 1.15
N ASP A 156 -12.48 0.02 1.37
CA ASP A 156 -13.11 -0.78 2.42
C ASP A 156 -12.24 -0.90 3.69
N LEU A 157 -11.00 -0.40 3.63
CA LEU A 157 -10.08 -0.31 4.76
C LEU A 157 -9.42 1.08 4.81
N VAL A 158 -9.81 1.91 5.78
CA VAL A 158 -9.19 3.21 6.02
C VAL A 158 -8.62 3.20 7.44
N VAL A 159 -7.29 3.28 7.56
CA VAL A 159 -6.58 3.17 8.85
C VAL A 159 -5.79 4.43 9.17
N HIS A 160 -5.84 4.87 10.42
CA HIS A 160 -4.95 5.91 10.94
C HIS A 160 -3.62 5.26 11.32
N ALA A 161 -2.56 5.58 10.58
CA ALA A 161 -1.24 4.99 10.75
C ALA A 161 -0.37 5.72 11.81
N GLY A 162 -0.77 6.90 12.21
CA GLY A 162 -0.05 7.78 13.14
C GLY A 162 0.10 9.20 12.61
N GLU A 163 1.11 9.92 13.08
CA GLU A 163 1.44 11.28 12.64
C GLU A 163 1.81 11.33 11.15
N VAL A 164 1.92 12.54 10.57
CA VAL A 164 2.33 12.76 9.18
C VAL A 164 3.61 11.98 8.84
N GLY A 165 3.64 11.36 7.67
CA GLY A 165 4.69 10.45 7.21
C GLY A 165 4.43 8.98 7.56
N SER A 166 3.58 8.68 8.55
CA SER A 166 3.30 7.30 8.97
C SER A 166 2.54 6.51 7.91
N GLY A 167 1.61 7.13 7.19
CA GLY A 167 0.91 6.52 6.07
C GLY A 167 1.89 6.08 4.97
N THR A 168 2.79 6.98 4.60
CA THR A 168 3.83 6.72 3.61
C THR A 168 4.79 5.62 4.06
N ARG A 169 5.26 5.64 5.32
CA ARG A 169 6.13 4.59 5.88
C ARG A 169 5.44 3.23 5.88
N MET A 170 4.17 3.18 6.26
CA MET A 170 3.37 1.94 6.20
C MET A 170 3.20 1.45 4.76
N LYS A 171 2.96 2.35 3.80
CA LYS A 171 2.90 2.01 2.37
C LYS A 171 4.24 1.45 1.85
N LEU A 172 5.36 2.06 2.24
CA LEU A 172 6.69 1.59 1.84
C LEU A 172 6.98 0.20 2.40
N ALA A 173 6.65 -0.07 3.68
CA ALA A 173 6.78 -1.40 4.28
C ALA A 173 5.90 -2.44 3.56
N ARG A 174 4.63 -2.10 3.27
CA ARG A 174 3.74 -2.97 2.48
C ARG A 174 4.29 -3.24 1.07
N ASN A 175 4.82 -2.22 0.41
CA ASN A 175 5.38 -2.37 -0.94
C ASN A 175 6.68 -3.15 -0.95
N LEU A 176 7.53 -3.02 0.07
CA LEU A 176 8.71 -3.87 0.25
C LEU A 176 8.30 -5.35 0.22
N LEU A 177 7.37 -5.77 1.07
CA LEU A 177 6.85 -7.14 1.06
C LEU A 177 6.32 -7.54 -0.33
N HIS A 178 5.54 -6.68 -0.97
CA HIS A 178 4.91 -6.97 -2.25
C HIS A 178 5.93 -7.24 -3.38
N PHE A 179 6.91 -6.36 -3.53
CA PHE A 179 7.88 -6.50 -4.63
C PHE A 179 8.93 -7.57 -4.34
N VAL A 180 9.30 -7.79 -3.09
CA VAL A 180 10.14 -8.96 -2.71
C VAL A 180 9.38 -10.26 -2.99
N ALA A 181 8.09 -10.34 -2.66
CA ALA A 181 7.27 -11.51 -2.99
C ALA A 181 7.14 -11.73 -4.51
N PHE A 182 7.09 -10.67 -5.33
CA PHE A 182 7.12 -10.80 -6.79
C PHE A 182 8.45 -11.38 -7.28
N THR A 183 9.57 -10.95 -6.69
CA THR A 183 10.89 -11.52 -7.02
C THR A 183 10.97 -13.01 -6.64
N ALA A 184 10.45 -13.38 -5.46
CA ALA A 184 10.34 -14.78 -5.04
C ALA A 184 9.46 -15.60 -6.01
N ALA A 185 8.32 -15.03 -6.45
CA ALA A 185 7.46 -15.68 -7.44
C ALA A 185 8.18 -15.92 -8.78
N THR A 186 9.06 -15.00 -9.21
CA THR A 186 9.85 -15.21 -10.44
C THR A 186 10.89 -16.34 -10.28
N GLU A 187 11.52 -16.49 -9.12
CA GLU A 187 12.41 -17.64 -8.85
C GLU A 187 11.63 -18.96 -8.85
N ALA A 188 10.46 -19.00 -8.20
CA ALA A 188 9.59 -20.18 -8.19
C ALA A 188 9.13 -20.57 -9.60
N GLN A 189 8.79 -19.60 -10.46
CA GLN A 189 8.46 -19.85 -11.87
C GLN A 189 9.63 -20.43 -12.66
N ARG A 190 10.85 -19.88 -12.47
CA ARG A 190 12.06 -20.39 -13.13
C ARG A 190 12.38 -21.83 -12.70
N LEU A 191 12.24 -22.14 -11.40
CA LEU A 191 12.43 -23.49 -10.90
C LEU A 191 11.42 -24.48 -11.52
N ALA A 192 10.15 -24.10 -11.58
CA ALA A 192 9.10 -24.93 -12.16
C ALA A 192 9.33 -25.15 -13.67
N GLU A 193 9.69 -24.10 -14.43
CA GLU A 193 9.99 -24.18 -15.86
C GLU A 193 11.20 -25.06 -16.13
N ALA A 194 12.30 -24.90 -15.36
CA ALA A 194 13.50 -25.74 -15.47
C ALA A 194 13.22 -27.21 -15.14
N ALA A 195 12.25 -27.48 -14.25
CA ALA A 195 11.77 -28.83 -13.94
C ALA A 195 10.76 -29.37 -14.99
N GLY A 196 10.48 -28.66 -16.08
CA GLY A 196 9.56 -29.06 -17.13
C GLY A 196 8.07 -28.96 -16.76
N LEU A 197 7.73 -28.13 -15.76
CA LEU A 197 6.34 -27.95 -15.30
C LEU A 197 5.65 -26.76 -15.97
N ASP A 198 4.32 -26.82 -16.07
CA ASP A 198 3.52 -25.69 -16.56
C ASP A 198 3.40 -24.59 -15.49
N ILE A 199 4.04 -23.45 -15.74
CA ILE A 199 4.03 -22.28 -14.86
C ILE A 199 2.65 -21.63 -14.73
N THR A 200 1.75 -21.82 -15.71
CA THR A 200 0.38 -21.35 -15.63
C THR A 200 -0.39 -22.12 -14.56
N THR A 201 -0.18 -23.43 -14.48
CA THR A 201 -0.74 -24.31 -13.46
C THR A 201 -0.16 -24.00 -12.09
N LEU A 202 1.17 -23.76 -11.97
CA LEU A 202 1.78 -23.29 -10.73
C LEU A 202 1.07 -22.01 -10.23
N GLY A 203 0.86 -21.03 -11.12
CA GLY A 203 0.17 -19.78 -10.77
C GLY A 203 -1.27 -19.98 -10.30
N LYS A 204 -2.01 -21.00 -10.81
CA LYS A 204 -3.34 -21.35 -10.31
C LYS A 204 -3.26 -21.91 -8.89
N ILE A 205 -2.30 -22.81 -8.61
CA ILE A 205 -2.10 -23.42 -7.29
C ILE A 205 -1.75 -22.34 -6.26
N VAL A 206 -0.79 -21.47 -6.56
CA VAL A 206 -0.37 -20.38 -5.64
C VAL A 206 -1.55 -19.49 -5.31
N ARG A 207 -2.27 -18.95 -6.30
CA ARG A 207 -3.42 -18.09 -6.05
C ARG A 207 -4.53 -18.77 -5.25
N HIS A 208 -4.77 -20.08 -5.47
CA HIS A 208 -5.74 -20.84 -4.68
C HIS A 208 -5.30 -20.97 -3.23
N SER A 209 -4.05 -21.34 -2.99
CA SER A 209 -3.52 -21.52 -1.64
C SER A 209 -3.48 -20.20 -0.87
N ASP A 210 -3.02 -19.12 -1.50
CA ASP A 210 -2.92 -17.80 -0.89
C ASP A 210 -4.29 -17.21 -0.53
N ALA A 211 -5.31 -17.50 -1.34
CA ALA A 211 -6.69 -17.10 -1.02
C ALA A 211 -7.23 -17.77 0.25
N VAL A 212 -6.72 -18.96 0.59
CA VAL A 212 -7.10 -19.69 1.82
C VAL A 212 -6.24 -19.27 3.02
N THR A 213 -4.93 -19.13 2.82
CA THR A 213 -3.96 -18.93 3.91
C THR A 213 -3.59 -17.47 4.18
N GLY A 214 -3.86 -16.55 3.25
CA GLY A 214 -3.44 -15.15 3.33
C GLY A 214 -2.07 -14.87 2.71
N GLY A 215 -1.44 -15.88 2.09
CA GLY A 215 -0.15 -15.76 1.41
C GLY A 215 0.96 -15.20 2.30
N PRO A 216 1.85 -14.33 1.79
CA PRO A 216 2.98 -13.79 2.57
C PRO A 216 2.58 -12.99 3.82
N GLY A 217 1.33 -12.53 3.90
CA GLY A 217 0.80 -11.84 5.08
C GLY A 217 0.44 -12.78 6.25
N ALA A 218 0.38 -14.09 6.02
CA ALA A 218 -0.06 -15.06 7.02
C ALA A 218 0.82 -15.09 8.29
N ILE A 219 2.08 -14.68 8.19
CA ILE A 219 3.01 -14.61 9.35
C ILE A 219 2.96 -13.30 10.12
N MET A 220 2.19 -12.30 9.67
CA MET A 220 2.11 -10.96 10.28
C MET A 220 1.11 -10.96 11.45
N LEU A 221 1.36 -11.78 12.46
CA LEU A 221 0.47 -12.05 13.58
C LEU A 221 0.89 -11.35 14.88
N ARG A 222 2.17 -10.90 14.95
CA ARG A 222 2.74 -10.29 16.15
C ARG A 222 2.72 -8.76 16.05
N ASP A 223 2.71 -8.11 17.19
CA ASP A 223 2.77 -6.65 17.32
C ASP A 223 4.21 -6.07 17.30
N ARG A 224 5.23 -6.95 17.37
CA ARG A 224 6.65 -6.58 17.38
C ARG A 224 7.53 -7.62 16.67
N THR A 225 8.73 -7.22 16.26
CA THR A 225 9.71 -8.06 15.54
C THR A 225 10.84 -8.57 16.44
N ALA A 226 10.83 -8.25 17.74
CA ALA A 226 11.83 -8.72 18.70
C ALA A 226 11.89 -10.26 18.75
N PRO A 227 13.01 -10.86 19.16
CA PRO A 227 13.08 -12.29 19.45
C PRO A 227 11.92 -12.73 20.37
N ILE A 228 11.47 -13.98 20.19
CA ILE A 228 10.33 -14.52 20.92
C ILE A 228 10.83 -15.09 22.26
N GLU A 229 10.18 -14.68 23.35
CA GLU A 229 10.50 -15.17 24.67
C GLU A 229 10.11 -16.65 24.84
N PRO A 230 10.77 -17.40 25.73
CA PRO A 230 10.54 -18.84 25.91
C PRO A 230 9.11 -19.25 26.29
N ASP A 231 8.35 -18.37 26.93
CA ASP A 231 6.98 -18.58 27.39
C ASP A 231 5.90 -17.95 26.48
N ASP A 232 6.31 -17.35 25.34
CA ASP A 232 5.40 -16.73 24.38
C ASP A 232 4.59 -17.80 23.62
N PHE A 233 3.30 -17.55 23.48
CA PHE A 233 2.36 -18.40 22.74
C PHE A 233 2.83 -18.71 21.30
N TRP A 234 3.44 -17.73 20.63
CA TRP A 234 3.87 -17.87 19.23
C TRP A 234 5.13 -18.70 19.06
N LEU A 235 5.90 -18.99 20.12
CA LEU A 235 7.21 -19.63 20.00
C LEU A 235 7.14 -20.99 19.32
N SER A 236 6.25 -21.87 19.79
CA SER A 236 6.11 -23.23 19.24
C SER A 236 5.59 -23.21 17.80
N ILE A 237 4.65 -22.32 17.51
CA ILE A 237 4.03 -22.16 16.18
C ILE A 237 5.10 -21.70 15.17
N LEU A 238 5.82 -20.63 15.49
CA LEU A 238 6.80 -20.05 14.56
C LEU A 238 8.09 -20.87 14.45
N ARG A 239 8.44 -21.67 15.47
CA ARG A 239 9.47 -22.71 15.33
C ARG A 239 9.06 -23.80 14.33
N HIS A 240 7.82 -24.26 14.39
CA HIS A 240 7.30 -25.22 13.41
C HIS A 240 7.29 -24.64 12.00
N VAL A 241 6.87 -23.38 11.83
CA VAL A 241 6.91 -22.66 10.52
C VAL A 241 8.35 -22.57 10.01
N ARG A 242 9.31 -22.22 10.88
CA ARG A 242 10.74 -22.20 10.53
C ARG A 242 11.22 -23.56 10.03
N ASP A 243 11.01 -24.61 10.82
CA ASP A 243 11.54 -25.95 10.53
C ASP A 243 10.98 -26.48 9.20
N LEU A 244 9.68 -26.28 8.97
CA LEU A 244 9.05 -26.62 7.70
C LEU A 244 9.60 -25.80 6.54
N GLY A 245 9.69 -24.48 6.72
CA GLY A 245 10.17 -23.57 5.68
C GLY A 245 11.65 -23.77 5.33
N GLU A 246 12.53 -23.96 6.32
CA GLU A 246 13.95 -24.26 6.10
C GLU A 246 14.14 -25.59 5.34
N LYS A 247 13.37 -26.62 5.69
CA LYS A 247 13.36 -27.90 4.96
C LYS A 247 12.93 -27.72 3.51
N ASP A 248 11.81 -27.04 3.25
CA ASP A 248 11.27 -26.89 1.91
C ASP A 248 12.15 -25.99 1.02
N LEU A 249 12.74 -24.92 1.59
CA LEU A 249 13.74 -24.09 0.91
C LEU A 249 15.01 -24.89 0.57
N GLY A 250 15.49 -25.73 1.49
CA GLY A 250 16.62 -26.63 1.24
C GLY A 250 16.35 -27.55 0.05
N LEU A 251 15.21 -28.21 0.02
CA LEU A 251 14.79 -29.07 -1.11
C LEU A 251 14.66 -28.32 -2.44
N ALA A 252 14.16 -27.07 -2.40
CA ALA A 252 14.08 -26.24 -3.59
C ALA A 252 15.47 -25.85 -4.14
N LEU A 253 16.41 -25.55 -3.24
CA LEU A 253 17.81 -25.26 -3.62
C LEU A 253 18.51 -26.49 -4.20
N GLU A 254 18.35 -27.66 -3.59
CA GLU A 254 18.88 -28.91 -4.15
C GLU A 254 18.32 -29.23 -5.52
N LEU A 255 17.03 -28.97 -5.75
CA LEU A 255 16.42 -29.11 -7.08
C LEU A 255 17.02 -28.11 -8.06
N GLY A 256 17.17 -26.85 -7.66
CA GLY A 256 17.80 -25.80 -8.47
C GLY A 256 19.23 -26.19 -8.88
N ASP A 257 20.04 -26.66 -7.94
CA ASP A 257 21.41 -27.10 -8.19
C ASP A 257 21.46 -28.27 -9.22
N ARG A 258 20.52 -29.23 -9.13
CA ARG A 258 20.43 -30.33 -10.12
C ARG A 258 20.00 -29.86 -11.51
N LEU A 259 19.32 -28.74 -11.61
CA LEU A 259 18.83 -28.15 -12.87
C LEU A 259 19.76 -27.02 -13.37
N ASP A 260 20.94 -26.85 -12.77
CA ASP A 260 21.88 -25.75 -13.05
C ASP A 260 21.20 -24.37 -13.02
N LEU A 261 20.35 -24.15 -12.02
CA LEU A 261 19.57 -22.93 -11.83
C LEU A 261 19.96 -22.23 -10.52
N ASP A 262 20.44 -20.98 -10.62
CA ASP A 262 20.71 -20.15 -9.45
C ASP A 262 19.42 -19.54 -8.88
N LEU A 263 19.23 -19.71 -7.55
CA LEU A 263 18.10 -19.23 -6.77
C LEU A 263 18.60 -18.34 -5.61
N PRO A 264 19.11 -17.14 -5.88
CA PRO A 264 19.75 -16.30 -4.86
C PRO A 264 18.79 -15.86 -3.74
N LEU A 265 17.53 -15.59 -4.06
CA LEU A 265 16.55 -15.17 -3.06
C LEU A 265 16.17 -16.33 -2.14
N ALA A 266 16.04 -17.55 -2.66
CA ALA A 266 15.81 -18.75 -1.85
C ALA A 266 16.96 -19.01 -0.88
N ARG A 267 18.24 -18.79 -1.27
CA ARG A 267 19.40 -18.87 -0.38
C ARG A 267 19.32 -17.86 0.77
N VAL A 268 19.01 -16.61 0.46
CA VAL A 268 18.81 -15.55 1.47
C VAL A 268 17.63 -15.88 2.36
N ALA A 269 16.53 -16.39 1.81
CA ALA A 269 15.37 -16.79 2.59
C ALA A 269 15.70 -17.91 3.58
N LEU A 270 16.41 -18.96 3.15
CA LEU A 270 16.86 -20.05 4.02
C LEU A 270 17.71 -19.54 5.19
N GLU A 271 18.62 -18.60 4.94
CA GLU A 271 19.48 -18.01 5.97
C GLU A 271 18.69 -17.14 6.97
N ARG A 272 17.67 -16.44 6.48
CA ARG A 272 16.99 -15.34 7.22
C ARG A 272 15.64 -15.73 7.80
N LEU A 273 15.06 -16.87 7.43
CA LEU A 273 13.71 -17.26 7.86
C LEU A 273 13.58 -17.33 9.38
N GLY A 274 14.39 -18.15 10.02
CA GLY A 274 14.34 -18.33 11.48
C GLY A 274 14.60 -17.04 12.25
N PRO A 275 15.71 -16.32 11.98
CA PRO A 275 15.96 -15.01 12.56
C PRO A 275 14.82 -14.00 12.31
N GLY A 276 14.26 -13.96 11.09
CA GLY A 276 13.16 -13.08 10.72
C GLY A 276 11.86 -13.37 11.47
N LEU A 277 11.59 -14.65 11.77
CA LEU A 277 10.47 -15.07 12.60
C LEU A 277 10.71 -14.84 14.10
N GLY A 278 11.92 -14.45 14.50
CA GLY A 278 12.29 -14.24 15.91
C GLY A 278 12.56 -15.51 16.71
N VAL A 279 12.76 -16.67 16.05
CA VAL A 279 12.98 -17.99 16.70
C VAL A 279 14.40 -18.52 16.54
N GLY A 280 15.31 -17.74 15.95
CA GLY A 280 16.67 -18.16 15.64
C GLY A 280 16.73 -19.17 14.49
N ALA A 281 17.96 -19.54 14.09
CA ALA A 281 18.17 -20.58 13.07
C ALA A 281 17.79 -21.96 13.65
N GLY A 282 17.32 -22.86 12.78
CA GLY A 282 17.05 -24.25 13.15
C GLY A 282 18.33 -25.01 13.51
N ASP A 283 18.19 -26.08 14.25
CA ASP A 283 19.30 -26.98 14.56
C ASP A 283 19.73 -27.70 13.26
N LYS A 284 20.90 -27.40 12.75
CA LYS A 284 21.49 -28.05 11.57
C LYS A 284 21.87 -29.53 11.80
N THR A 285 21.52 -30.09 12.97
CA THR A 285 21.88 -31.44 13.38
C THR A 285 20.99 -32.56 12.81
N LEU A 286 19.88 -32.24 12.16
CA LEU A 286 18.95 -33.23 11.59
C LEU A 286 19.36 -33.81 10.22
N GLU A 287 20.43 -33.31 9.59
CA GLU A 287 20.85 -33.75 8.23
C GLU A 287 21.80 -34.95 8.20
N ARG A 288 22.13 -35.63 9.34
CA ARG A 288 23.11 -36.72 9.38
C ARG A 288 22.55 -38.10 9.67
N HIS A 289 21.26 -38.36 9.54
CA HIS A 289 20.67 -39.67 9.89
C HIS A 289 19.95 -40.39 8.74
N ASN A 290 20.25 -40.10 7.48
CA ASN A 290 19.88 -40.97 6.35
C ASN A 290 20.98 -40.96 5.29
N SER A 291 22.08 -41.61 5.57
CA SER A 291 23.04 -42.13 4.59
C SER A 291 23.06 -43.66 4.69
#